data_3cd7ec1adde327f887ff23f7a998c873
#
_entry.id   3cd7ec1adde327f887ff23f7a998c873
#
_cell.length_a   1.000
_cell.length_b   1.000
_cell.length_c   1.000
_cell.angle_alpha   90.00
_cell.angle_beta   90.00
_cell.angle_gamma   90.00
#
_symmetry.space_group_name_H-M   'P 1'
#
loop_
_entity.id
_entity.type
_entity.pdbx_description
1 polymer ?
#
loop_
_entity_poly.entity_id
_entity_poly.type
_entity_poly.pdbx_seq_one_letter_code
_entity_poly.pdbx_strand_id
1 'polypeptide(L)'
;MCTGERASFLFRIHIAKNENPGTLTEVGMRASYPLAAPREDGCEHCTSIPNSYSFVAAEERALNKVYGNVAVVHFDAHLDTWHPAKYPSAWVDPNNPNEQSFFTHGTMFWVAHNESLILEHKSVHAGLRTRLSGIEDNEDDTAQGWVRIACDDIDDLGAAGVAKQILDHVGTETPVYLSIDIDTIDAGLAPGTGTPEPGGWTTRELIRVLRGIEGLNVVGADIVEVAPAYDGVGETTALAAAQVGFEVLTSMVKRGMGEGGKGGKKVRDEL
;
A
#
# COMPACT_ATOMS: atom_id res chain seq x y z
N MET A 1 -30.07 -21.80 -11.66
CA MET A 1 -29.72 -21.51 -10.28
C MET A 1 -28.20 -21.38 -10.25
N CYS A 2 -27.70 -20.17 -10.26
CA CYS A 2 -26.24 -19.93 -10.15
C CYS A 2 -25.82 -20.21 -8.71
N THR A 3 -25.11 -21.30 -8.49
CA THR A 3 -24.51 -21.62 -7.20
C THR A 3 -23.33 -20.65 -6.98
N GLY A 4 -23.43 -19.91 -5.88
CA GLY A 4 -22.63 -18.77 -5.53
C GLY A 4 -21.12 -18.99 -5.53
N GLU A 5 -20.46 -18.48 -6.52
CA GLU A 5 -19.07 -18.05 -6.39
C GLU A 5 -19.08 -16.74 -5.62
N ARG A 6 -18.41 -16.74 -4.46
CA ARG A 6 -18.20 -15.53 -3.67
C ARG A 6 -17.29 -14.62 -4.49
N ALA A 7 -17.83 -13.54 -5.00
CA ALA A 7 -17.04 -12.49 -5.61
C ALA A 7 -16.18 -11.87 -4.49
N SER A 8 -14.87 -11.99 -4.60
CA SER A 8 -13.95 -11.32 -3.71
C SER A 8 -13.96 -9.84 -4.06
N PHE A 9 -14.43 -9.00 -3.14
CA PHE A 9 -14.38 -7.55 -3.27
C PHE A 9 -13.10 -7.06 -2.61
N LEU A 10 -12.20 -6.48 -3.37
CA LEU A 10 -11.10 -5.71 -2.82
C LEU A 10 -11.59 -4.29 -2.52
N PHE A 11 -11.44 -3.86 -1.29
CA PHE A 11 -11.71 -2.47 -0.90
C PHE A 11 -10.39 -1.71 -0.85
N ARG A 12 -10.41 -0.55 -1.44
CA ARG A 12 -9.32 0.42 -1.38
C ARG A 12 -9.83 1.71 -0.75
N ILE A 13 -9.13 2.19 0.26
CA ILE A 13 -9.36 3.51 0.85
C ILE A 13 -8.29 4.42 0.28
N HIS A 14 -8.72 5.44 -0.43
CA HIS A 14 -7.85 6.40 -1.08
C HIS A 14 -7.98 7.76 -0.40
N ILE A 15 -6.84 8.40 -0.12
CA ILE A 15 -6.77 9.68 0.57
C ILE A 15 -5.76 10.55 -0.18
N ALA A 16 -6.19 11.70 -0.67
CA ALA A 16 -5.32 12.67 -1.33
C ALA A 16 -5.44 14.07 -0.71
N LYS A 17 -4.32 14.78 -0.64
CA LYS A 17 -4.22 16.16 -0.18
C LYS A 17 -4.39 17.12 -1.37
N ASN A 18 -5.13 18.22 -1.21
CA ASN A 18 -5.27 19.26 -2.23
C ASN A 18 -4.09 20.24 -2.23
N GLU A 19 -3.92 20.95 -3.36
CA GLU A 19 -2.95 22.03 -3.56
C GLU A 19 -3.09 23.18 -2.55
N ASN A 20 -4.27 23.34 -1.91
CA ASN A 20 -4.47 24.35 -0.87
C ASN A 20 -4.07 23.79 0.50
N PRO A 21 -3.09 24.40 1.19
CA PRO A 21 -2.68 23.99 2.53
C PRO A 21 -3.89 23.93 3.48
N GLY A 22 -4.13 22.75 4.08
CA GLY A 22 -5.17 22.55 5.09
C GLY A 22 -6.51 21.99 4.61
N THR A 23 -6.67 21.69 3.32
CA THR A 23 -7.90 21.06 2.81
C THR A 23 -7.64 19.62 2.36
N LEU A 24 -8.29 18.66 3.01
CA LEU A 24 -8.42 17.29 2.49
C LEU A 24 -9.44 17.33 1.35
N THR A 25 -9.09 16.83 0.17
CA THR A 25 -9.96 16.98 -1.01
C THR A 25 -10.76 15.76 -1.36
N GLU A 26 -10.29 14.58 -1.06
CA GLU A 26 -11.05 13.39 -1.43
C GLU A 26 -10.72 12.24 -0.47
N VAL A 27 -11.75 11.69 0.15
CA VAL A 27 -11.73 10.37 0.76
C VAL A 27 -12.64 9.51 -0.11
N GLY A 28 -12.04 8.69 -0.96
CA GLY A 28 -12.79 7.78 -1.84
C GLY A 28 -12.67 6.35 -1.33
N MET A 29 -13.80 5.67 -1.13
CA MET A 29 -13.81 4.21 -1.05
C MET A 29 -14.20 3.65 -2.40
N ARG A 30 -13.36 2.82 -2.99
CA ARG A 30 -13.68 2.08 -4.21
C ARG A 30 -13.54 0.59 -3.94
N ALA A 31 -14.54 -0.16 -4.35
CA ALA A 31 -14.45 -1.61 -4.45
C ALA A 31 -13.84 -1.94 -5.82
N SER A 32 -12.72 -2.65 -5.85
CA SER A 32 -12.20 -3.26 -7.06
C SER A 32 -12.49 -4.75 -7.03
N TYR A 33 -12.94 -5.27 -8.16
CA TYR A 33 -13.25 -6.69 -8.31
C TYR A 33 -12.01 -7.40 -8.85
N PRO A 34 -11.62 -8.57 -8.31
CA PRO A 34 -10.67 -9.42 -9.01
C PRO A 34 -11.29 -9.82 -10.35
N LEU A 35 -10.50 -9.82 -11.39
CA LEU A 35 -10.89 -10.39 -12.66
C LEU A 35 -11.26 -11.86 -12.42
N ALA A 36 -12.53 -12.20 -12.52
CA ALA A 36 -12.90 -13.59 -12.64
C ALA A 36 -12.19 -14.15 -13.89
N ALA A 37 -11.59 -15.34 -13.75
CA ALA A 37 -11.05 -16.06 -14.88
C ALA A 37 -12.07 -16.06 -16.01
N PRO A 38 -11.67 -15.94 -17.30
CA PRO A 38 -12.60 -15.92 -18.39
C PRO A 38 -13.44 -17.19 -18.34
N ARG A 39 -14.76 -17.02 -18.18
CA ARG A 39 -15.69 -18.14 -18.26
C ARG A 39 -15.78 -18.57 -19.71
N GLU A 40 -15.74 -19.86 -19.95
CA GLU A 40 -15.94 -20.49 -21.26
C GLU A 40 -17.35 -20.27 -21.84
N ASP A 41 -18.24 -19.56 -21.15
CA ASP A 41 -19.67 -19.41 -21.48
C ASP A 41 -20.04 -18.12 -22.23
N GLY A 42 -19.09 -17.37 -22.76
CA GLY A 42 -19.33 -16.33 -23.78
C GLY A 42 -20.15 -15.12 -23.31
N CYS A 43 -20.06 -14.72 -22.04
CA CYS A 43 -20.74 -13.50 -21.55
C CYS A 43 -20.09 -12.23 -22.11
N GLU A 44 -20.64 -11.67 -23.19
CA GLU A 44 -20.13 -10.47 -23.89
C GLU A 44 -20.24 -9.13 -23.07
N HIS A 45 -20.75 -9.19 -21.84
CA HIS A 45 -20.97 -7.98 -21.02
C HIS A 45 -20.04 -7.80 -19.83
N CYS A 46 -18.96 -8.59 -19.74
CA CYS A 46 -17.89 -8.29 -18.81
C CYS A 46 -16.97 -7.24 -19.44
N THR A 47 -17.41 -5.99 -19.45
CA THR A 47 -16.54 -4.85 -19.74
C THR A 47 -15.40 -4.89 -18.72
N SER A 48 -14.17 -4.94 -19.21
CA SER A 48 -12.95 -4.91 -18.46
C SER A 48 -12.98 -3.77 -17.44
N ILE A 49 -13.24 -4.10 -16.18
CA ILE A 49 -13.03 -3.16 -15.09
C ILE A 49 -11.52 -2.95 -15.01
N PRO A 50 -11.03 -1.71 -15.02
CA PRO A 50 -9.58 -1.46 -14.88
C PRO A 50 -9.09 -2.21 -13.65
N ASN A 51 -8.03 -3.00 -13.82
CA ASN A 51 -7.38 -3.71 -12.75
C ASN A 51 -7.07 -2.71 -11.61
N SER A 52 -7.36 -3.05 -10.35
CA SER A 52 -7.15 -2.17 -9.20
C SER A 52 -5.72 -1.61 -9.14
N TYR A 53 -4.77 -2.33 -9.69
CA TYR A 53 -3.35 -1.99 -9.74
C TYR A 53 -3.00 -0.90 -10.75
N SER A 54 -3.82 -0.69 -11.77
CA SER A 54 -3.68 0.49 -12.65
C SER A 54 -3.92 1.80 -11.91
N PHE A 55 -4.53 1.73 -10.73
CA PHE A 55 -4.80 2.88 -9.88
C PHE A 55 -3.55 3.41 -9.19
N VAL A 56 -2.67 2.57 -8.60
CA VAL A 56 -1.45 3.04 -7.92
C VAL A 56 -0.60 3.85 -8.88
N ALA A 57 -0.29 3.31 -10.06
CA ALA A 57 0.46 4.06 -11.06
C ALA A 57 -0.29 5.31 -11.56
N ALA A 58 -1.63 5.31 -11.61
CA ALA A 58 -2.42 6.49 -11.97
C ALA A 58 -2.36 7.55 -10.86
N GLU A 59 -2.36 7.14 -9.60
CA GLU A 59 -2.21 8.01 -8.44
C GLU A 59 -0.82 8.62 -8.38
N GLU A 60 0.22 7.83 -8.56
CA GLU A 60 1.60 8.31 -8.60
C GLU A 60 1.81 9.29 -9.77
N ARG A 61 1.25 9.01 -10.97
CA ARG A 61 1.25 9.98 -12.08
C ARG A 61 0.49 11.26 -11.74
N ALA A 62 -0.61 11.18 -10.98
CA ALA A 62 -1.37 12.35 -10.55
C ALA A 62 -0.61 13.16 -9.48
N LEU A 63 -0.03 12.47 -8.50
CA LEU A 63 0.81 13.09 -7.47
C LEU A 63 2.07 13.71 -8.07
N ASN A 64 2.70 13.04 -9.04
CA ASN A 64 3.88 13.56 -9.71
C ASN A 64 3.63 14.89 -10.42
N LYS A 65 2.43 15.09 -11.01
CA LYS A 65 2.05 16.38 -11.63
C LYS A 65 1.99 17.53 -10.63
N VAL A 66 1.70 17.25 -9.37
CA VAL A 66 1.49 18.26 -8.32
C VAL A 66 2.75 18.45 -7.46
N TYR A 67 3.36 17.34 -7.08
CA TYR A 67 4.45 17.32 -6.09
C TYR A 67 5.83 16.98 -6.68
N GLY A 68 5.90 16.61 -7.97
CA GLY A 68 7.08 15.96 -8.54
C GLY A 68 7.19 14.51 -8.05
N ASN A 69 8.41 13.94 -8.12
CA ASN A 69 8.63 12.58 -7.64
C ASN A 69 8.36 12.48 -6.14
N VAL A 70 7.69 11.41 -5.73
CA VAL A 70 7.36 11.13 -4.34
C VAL A 70 8.19 9.97 -3.81
N ALA A 71 8.50 9.96 -2.51
CA ALA A 71 8.98 8.76 -1.85
C ALA A 71 7.80 7.85 -1.54
N VAL A 72 8.00 6.54 -1.59
CA VAL A 72 6.99 5.57 -1.19
C VAL A 72 7.36 4.96 0.15
N VAL A 73 6.43 4.96 1.10
CA VAL A 73 6.50 4.15 2.31
C VAL A 73 5.49 3.04 2.16
N HIS A 74 5.99 1.83 1.98
CA HIS A 74 5.21 0.64 1.65
C HIS A 74 5.23 -0.36 2.79
N PHE A 75 4.07 -0.59 3.37
CA PHE A 75 3.85 -1.63 4.37
C PHE A 75 3.25 -2.86 3.68
N ASP A 76 3.96 -3.98 3.70
CA ASP A 76 3.56 -5.18 2.97
C ASP A 76 4.40 -6.39 3.42
N ALA A 77 3.86 -7.58 3.28
CA ALA A 77 4.62 -8.82 3.37
C ALA A 77 5.51 -9.05 2.14
N HIS A 78 5.18 -8.41 1.01
CA HIS A 78 5.74 -8.60 -0.32
C HIS A 78 6.55 -7.38 -0.79
N LEU A 79 7.34 -7.53 -1.86
CA LEU A 79 8.13 -6.43 -2.43
C LEU A 79 7.31 -5.53 -3.36
N ASP A 80 6.50 -6.12 -4.21
CA ASP A 80 5.71 -5.43 -5.24
C ASP A 80 6.52 -4.57 -6.23
N THR A 81 7.84 -4.82 -6.26
CA THR A 81 8.84 -4.21 -7.15
C THR A 81 9.36 -5.15 -8.21
N TRP A 82 8.73 -6.32 -8.40
CA TRP A 82 9.19 -7.31 -9.36
C TRP A 82 9.11 -6.82 -10.79
N HIS A 83 10.15 -7.16 -11.56
CA HIS A 83 10.12 -6.94 -13.00
C HIS A 83 9.01 -7.78 -13.64
N PRO A 84 8.13 -7.21 -14.49
CA PRO A 84 6.99 -7.92 -15.08
C PRO A 84 7.34 -9.23 -15.78
N ALA A 85 8.50 -9.29 -16.45
CA ALA A 85 8.95 -10.51 -17.16
C ALA A 85 9.49 -11.59 -16.21
N LYS A 86 9.77 -11.26 -14.94
CA LYS A 86 10.30 -12.18 -13.94
C LYS A 86 9.25 -12.57 -12.89
N TYR A 87 8.20 -11.78 -12.77
CA TYR A 87 7.15 -12.04 -11.80
C TYR A 87 6.46 -13.37 -12.09
N PRO A 88 6.45 -14.33 -11.14
CA PRO A 88 5.94 -15.68 -11.35
C PRO A 88 4.41 -15.71 -11.31
N SER A 89 3.76 -14.90 -12.13
CA SER A 89 2.31 -14.87 -12.22
C SER A 89 1.81 -15.90 -13.22
N ALA A 90 0.91 -16.77 -12.78
CA ALA A 90 0.17 -17.68 -13.67
C ALA A 90 -0.72 -16.95 -14.70
N TRP A 91 -0.86 -15.64 -14.52
CA TRP A 91 -1.69 -14.76 -15.36
C TRP A 91 -0.94 -14.15 -16.54
N VAL A 92 0.39 -14.27 -16.60
CA VAL A 92 1.18 -13.80 -17.73
C VAL A 92 1.23 -14.89 -18.79
N ASP A 93 0.54 -14.69 -19.92
CA ASP A 93 0.75 -15.54 -21.09
C ASP A 93 2.08 -15.15 -21.77
N PRO A 94 3.12 -16.01 -21.69
CA PRO A 94 4.42 -15.72 -22.28
C PRO A 94 4.37 -15.58 -23.80
N ASN A 95 3.30 -16.06 -24.45
CA ASN A 95 3.11 -16.01 -25.90
C ASN A 95 2.30 -14.80 -26.34
N ASN A 96 1.62 -14.12 -25.42
CA ASN A 96 0.80 -12.95 -25.69
C ASN A 96 0.92 -11.92 -24.57
N PRO A 97 2.12 -11.32 -24.38
CA PRO A 97 2.31 -10.28 -23.39
C PRO A 97 1.58 -9.02 -23.88
N ASN A 98 0.32 -8.87 -23.47
CA ASN A 98 -0.38 -7.61 -23.66
C ASN A 98 0.04 -6.61 -22.56
N GLU A 99 -0.17 -5.32 -22.77
CA GLU A 99 0.27 -4.28 -21.82
C GLU A 99 -0.35 -4.46 -20.42
N GLN A 100 -1.55 -5.07 -20.31
CA GLN A 100 -2.19 -5.34 -19.03
C GLN A 100 -1.46 -6.38 -18.18
N SER A 101 -0.69 -7.29 -18.81
CA SER A 101 0.10 -8.28 -18.07
C SER A 101 1.28 -7.66 -17.32
N PHE A 102 1.69 -6.44 -17.68
CA PHE A 102 2.75 -5.71 -16.97
C PHE A 102 2.28 -5.04 -15.69
N PHE A 103 0.97 -4.83 -15.52
CA PHE A 103 0.39 -4.21 -14.34
C PHE A 103 -0.27 -5.26 -13.46
N THR A 104 0.42 -5.67 -12.43
CA THR A 104 -0.09 -6.55 -11.38
C THR A 104 0.23 -5.94 -10.01
N HIS A 105 -0.35 -6.50 -8.93
CA HIS A 105 0.01 -6.13 -7.57
C HIS A 105 1.54 -6.22 -7.35
N GLY A 106 2.18 -7.28 -7.80
CA GLY A 106 3.61 -7.49 -7.59
C GLY A 106 4.54 -6.66 -8.49
N THR A 107 4.03 -5.88 -9.45
CA THR A 107 4.87 -5.17 -10.43
C THR A 107 4.63 -3.67 -10.47
N MET A 108 3.68 -3.16 -9.71
CA MET A 108 3.22 -1.77 -9.81
C MET A 108 4.32 -0.76 -9.49
N PHE A 109 5.14 -0.99 -8.48
CA PHE A 109 6.24 -0.09 -8.13
C PHE A 109 7.41 -0.17 -9.10
N TRP A 110 7.65 -1.34 -9.71
CA TRP A 110 8.60 -1.42 -10.81
C TRP A 110 8.18 -0.51 -11.98
N VAL A 111 6.91 -0.51 -12.33
CA VAL A 111 6.38 0.35 -13.40
C VAL A 111 6.52 1.82 -13.03
N ALA A 112 6.15 2.19 -11.79
CA ALA A 112 6.29 3.55 -11.29
C ALA A 112 7.74 4.03 -11.27
N HIS A 113 8.68 3.16 -10.87
CA HIS A 113 10.12 3.45 -10.95
C HIS A 113 10.56 3.65 -12.41
N ASN A 114 10.17 2.75 -13.31
CA ASN A 114 10.53 2.83 -14.73
C ASN A 114 9.96 4.08 -15.44
N GLU A 115 8.82 4.58 -14.98
CA GLU A 115 8.25 5.86 -15.41
C GLU A 115 8.86 7.08 -14.70
N SER A 116 9.84 6.89 -13.82
CA SER A 116 10.49 7.96 -13.04
C SER A 116 9.51 8.77 -12.19
N LEU A 117 8.51 8.12 -11.59
CA LEU A 117 7.53 8.73 -10.70
C LEU A 117 7.99 8.72 -9.24
N ILE A 118 8.84 7.75 -8.89
CA ILE A 118 9.35 7.53 -7.53
C ILE A 118 10.67 8.28 -7.35
N LEU A 119 10.83 8.87 -6.16
CA LEU A 119 12.06 9.55 -5.78
C LEU A 119 13.15 8.52 -5.47
N GLU A 120 14.27 8.59 -6.20
CA GLU A 120 15.38 7.66 -6.05
C GLU A 120 15.95 7.64 -4.62
N HIS A 121 16.23 6.44 -4.10
CA HIS A 121 16.86 6.19 -2.81
C HIS A 121 16.13 6.81 -1.60
N LYS A 122 14.80 6.98 -1.71
CA LYS A 122 13.97 7.53 -0.62
C LYS A 122 12.80 6.64 -0.23
N SER A 123 12.57 5.59 -0.99
CA SER A 123 11.47 4.66 -0.71
C SER A 123 11.89 3.54 0.23
N VAL A 124 10.93 3.02 1.00
CA VAL A 124 11.17 2.00 2.01
C VAL A 124 10.01 1.01 2.07
N HIS A 125 10.35 -0.27 2.14
CA HIS A 125 9.44 -1.35 2.51
C HIS A 125 9.53 -1.64 3.99
N ALA A 126 8.42 -2.00 4.63
CA ALA A 126 8.37 -2.41 6.03
C ALA A 126 7.35 -3.55 6.22
N GLY A 127 7.77 -4.62 6.88
CA GLY A 127 6.94 -5.80 7.14
C GLY A 127 7.24 -7.00 6.25
N LEU A 128 8.27 -6.91 5.39
CA LEU A 128 8.64 -7.94 4.44
C LEU A 128 8.94 -9.28 5.11
N ARG A 129 8.29 -10.35 4.64
CA ARG A 129 8.53 -11.72 5.14
C ARG A 129 8.31 -12.82 4.11
N THR A 130 7.72 -12.50 2.98
CA THR A 130 7.54 -13.45 1.89
C THR A 130 8.88 -13.98 1.41
N ARG A 131 8.94 -15.29 1.23
CA ARG A 131 10.15 -15.95 0.75
C ARG A 131 10.36 -15.66 -0.72
N LEU A 132 11.47 -15.01 -1.03
CA LEU A 132 11.85 -14.64 -2.39
C LEU A 132 12.28 -15.84 -3.22
N SER A 133 12.22 -15.73 -4.53
CA SER A 133 12.62 -16.77 -5.48
C SER A 133 14.14 -16.95 -5.52
N GLY A 134 14.89 -15.85 -5.33
CA GLY A 134 16.35 -15.84 -5.33
C GLY A 134 16.90 -14.51 -4.83
N ILE A 135 18.24 -14.41 -4.88
CA ILE A 135 18.94 -13.18 -4.51
C ILE A 135 18.64 -12.04 -5.48
N GLU A 136 18.30 -12.38 -6.71
CA GLU A 136 18.01 -11.45 -7.79
C GLU A 136 16.82 -10.53 -7.46
N ASP A 137 15.84 -11.02 -6.70
CA ASP A 137 14.70 -10.20 -6.26
C ASP A 137 15.18 -9.04 -5.38
N ASN A 138 16.12 -9.31 -4.46
CA ASN A 138 16.73 -8.28 -3.62
C ASN A 138 17.63 -7.33 -4.40
N GLU A 139 18.38 -7.84 -5.38
CA GLU A 139 19.26 -7.03 -6.21
C GLU A 139 18.47 -6.08 -7.10
N ASP A 140 17.41 -6.57 -7.73
CA ASP A 140 16.49 -5.77 -8.55
C ASP A 140 15.80 -4.68 -7.72
N ASP A 141 15.32 -5.01 -6.51
CA ASP A 141 14.70 -4.06 -5.59
C ASP A 141 15.69 -2.98 -5.11
N THR A 142 16.91 -3.39 -4.76
CA THR A 142 17.99 -2.47 -4.41
C THR A 142 18.37 -1.55 -5.57
N ALA A 143 18.40 -2.07 -6.79
CA ALA A 143 18.71 -1.28 -7.99
C ALA A 143 17.63 -0.21 -8.27
N GLN A 144 16.38 -0.45 -7.84
CA GLN A 144 15.30 0.53 -7.86
C GLN A 144 15.38 1.55 -6.70
N GLY A 145 16.36 1.41 -5.80
CA GLY A 145 16.63 2.37 -4.74
C GLY A 145 15.82 2.17 -3.45
N TRP A 146 15.24 1.01 -3.25
CA TRP A 146 14.46 0.71 -2.05
C TRP A 146 15.32 0.28 -0.85
N VAL A 147 14.89 0.66 0.35
CA VAL A 147 15.37 0.14 1.62
C VAL A 147 14.32 -0.82 2.18
N ARG A 148 14.77 -1.92 2.75
CA ARG A 148 13.92 -2.98 3.29
C ARG A 148 14.05 -3.05 4.81
N ILE A 149 12.90 -3.07 5.48
CA ILE A 149 12.74 -3.38 6.90
C ILE A 149 11.97 -4.70 6.95
N ALA A 150 12.64 -5.75 7.39
CA ALA A 150 12.02 -7.07 7.49
C ALA A 150 10.95 -7.08 8.61
N CYS A 151 10.03 -8.03 8.52
CA CYS A 151 9.01 -8.19 9.55
C CYS A 151 9.64 -8.43 10.92
N ASP A 152 10.70 -9.26 10.99
CA ASP A 152 11.39 -9.62 12.22
C ASP A 152 12.18 -8.45 12.86
N ASP A 153 12.50 -7.40 12.10
CA ASP A 153 13.20 -6.23 12.64
C ASP A 153 12.41 -5.54 13.77
N ILE A 154 11.09 -5.75 13.83
CA ILE A 154 10.27 -5.19 14.89
C ILE A 154 10.54 -5.82 16.25
N ASP A 155 11.00 -7.08 16.29
CA ASP A 155 11.34 -7.78 17.52
C ASP A 155 12.59 -7.18 18.17
N ASP A 156 13.56 -6.78 17.35
CA ASP A 156 14.83 -6.20 17.82
C ASP A 156 14.70 -4.69 18.09
N LEU A 157 14.00 -3.95 17.25
CA LEU A 157 13.93 -2.50 17.28
C LEU A 157 12.68 -1.97 18.02
N GLY A 158 11.65 -2.80 18.13
CA GLY A 158 10.32 -2.36 18.51
C GLY A 158 9.68 -1.42 17.49
N ALA A 159 8.39 -1.19 17.60
CA ALA A 159 7.66 -0.31 16.67
C ALA A 159 8.25 1.12 16.61
N ALA A 160 8.80 1.62 17.71
CA ALA A 160 9.43 2.94 17.75
C ALA A 160 10.75 3.00 16.97
N GLY A 161 11.54 1.91 16.98
CA GLY A 161 12.78 1.82 16.22
C GLY A 161 12.51 1.69 14.72
N VAL A 162 11.52 0.89 14.33
CA VAL A 162 11.05 0.79 12.93
C VAL A 162 10.58 2.16 12.42
N ALA A 163 9.72 2.85 13.17
CA ALA A 163 9.26 4.19 12.81
C ALA A 163 10.41 5.19 12.68
N LYS A 164 11.41 5.10 13.57
CA LYS A 164 12.60 5.95 13.50
C LYS A 164 13.41 5.68 12.23
N GLN A 165 13.63 4.42 11.86
CA GLN A 165 14.34 4.08 10.62
C GLN A 165 13.64 4.65 9.39
N ILE A 166 12.31 4.54 9.31
CA ILE A 166 11.52 5.13 8.23
C ILE A 166 11.71 6.65 8.18
N LEU A 167 11.56 7.34 9.31
CA LEU A 167 11.72 8.80 9.40
C LEU A 167 13.13 9.26 9.01
N ASP A 168 14.15 8.57 9.50
CA ASP A 168 15.55 8.93 9.22
C ASP A 168 15.88 8.75 7.72
N HIS A 169 15.32 7.72 7.08
CA HIS A 169 15.55 7.45 5.67
C HIS A 169 14.80 8.43 4.75
N VAL A 170 13.51 8.60 4.97
CA VAL A 170 12.62 9.39 4.12
C VAL A 170 12.79 10.88 4.37
N GLY A 171 12.84 11.29 5.63
CA GLY A 171 12.83 12.68 6.08
C GLY A 171 11.41 13.27 6.13
N THR A 172 11.23 14.33 6.91
CA THR A 172 9.91 14.91 7.21
C THR A 172 9.38 15.87 6.14
N GLU A 173 10.25 16.34 5.23
CA GLU A 173 9.87 17.32 4.19
C GLU A 173 9.62 16.67 2.82
N THR A 174 10.10 15.45 2.62
CA THR A 174 9.91 14.69 1.38
C THR A 174 8.43 14.39 1.18
N PRO A 175 7.83 14.68 0.01
CA PRO A 175 6.46 14.25 -0.28
C PRO A 175 6.40 12.73 -0.33
N VAL A 176 5.46 12.14 0.42
CA VAL A 176 5.34 10.70 0.63
C VAL A 176 4.00 10.19 0.11
N TYR A 177 4.06 9.13 -0.67
CA TYR A 177 2.94 8.23 -0.90
C TYR A 177 3.02 7.07 0.10
N LEU A 178 1.97 6.89 0.89
CA LEU A 178 1.91 5.85 1.93
C LEU A 178 0.99 4.73 1.45
N SER A 179 1.55 3.60 1.07
CA SER A 179 0.80 2.41 0.66
C SER A 179 0.83 1.36 1.77
N ILE A 180 -0.33 0.87 2.15
CA ILE A 180 -0.48 -0.10 3.24
C ILE A 180 -1.26 -1.30 2.72
N ASP A 181 -0.53 -2.39 2.45
CA ASP A 181 -1.15 -3.69 2.26
C ASP A 181 -1.57 -4.26 3.61
N ILE A 182 -2.82 -4.70 3.70
CA ILE A 182 -3.35 -5.21 4.97
C ILE A 182 -2.68 -6.52 5.40
N ASP A 183 -2.02 -7.22 4.47
CA ASP A 183 -1.30 -8.45 4.75
C ASP A 183 0.03 -8.24 5.49
N THR A 184 0.47 -6.99 5.68
CA THR A 184 1.50 -6.64 6.69
C THR A 184 1.13 -7.20 8.05
N ILE A 185 -0.17 -7.21 8.37
CA ILE A 185 -0.71 -7.79 9.60
C ILE A 185 -0.70 -9.31 9.47
N ASP A 186 -0.43 -10.00 10.58
CA ASP A 186 -0.46 -11.46 10.63
C ASP A 186 -1.81 -12.03 10.17
N ALA A 187 -1.76 -13.08 9.34
CA ALA A 187 -2.93 -13.74 8.79
C ALA A 187 -3.92 -14.26 9.84
N GLY A 188 -3.46 -14.52 11.07
CA GLY A 188 -4.32 -14.88 12.20
C GLY A 188 -5.15 -13.72 12.76
N LEU A 189 -4.75 -12.47 12.48
CA LEU A 189 -5.42 -11.24 12.93
C LEU A 189 -6.16 -10.55 11.79
N ALA A 190 -5.64 -10.64 10.57
CA ALA A 190 -6.23 -10.06 9.35
C ALA A 190 -6.34 -11.12 8.24
N PRO A 191 -7.24 -12.12 8.39
CA PRO A 191 -7.37 -13.20 7.40
C PRO A 191 -8.04 -12.76 6.08
N GLY A 192 -8.69 -11.59 6.06
CA GLY A 192 -9.44 -11.09 4.91
C GLY A 192 -8.56 -10.37 3.89
N THR A 193 -7.57 -11.10 3.34
CA THR A 193 -6.68 -10.62 2.26
C THR A 193 -6.47 -11.70 1.20
N GLY A 194 -5.90 -11.34 0.04
CA GLY A 194 -5.70 -12.24 -1.09
C GLY A 194 -4.49 -13.15 -0.94
N THR A 195 -3.41 -12.62 -0.37
CA THR A 195 -2.10 -13.27 -0.24
C THR A 195 -1.61 -13.28 1.21
N PRO A 196 -2.34 -13.96 2.13
CA PRO A 196 -2.01 -13.94 3.55
C PRO A 196 -0.69 -14.66 3.83
N GLU A 197 0.22 -13.99 4.53
CA GLU A 197 1.49 -14.54 4.97
C GLU A 197 1.52 -14.66 6.51
N PRO A 198 1.77 -15.86 7.07
CA PRO A 198 1.92 -16.04 8.52
C PRO A 198 3.16 -15.32 9.09
N GLY A 199 3.11 -14.98 10.38
CA GLY A 199 4.22 -14.34 11.08
C GLY A 199 4.31 -12.83 10.87
N GLY A 200 3.19 -12.18 10.53
CA GLY A 200 3.12 -10.73 10.34
C GLY A 200 3.06 -9.94 11.65
N TRP A 201 3.03 -8.62 11.51
CA TRP A 201 2.87 -7.73 12.65
C TRP A 201 1.46 -7.85 13.25
N THR A 202 1.34 -7.57 14.53
CA THR A 202 0.04 -7.36 15.13
C THR A 202 -0.54 -6.01 14.67
N THR A 203 -1.86 -5.91 14.64
CA THR A 203 -2.54 -4.63 14.36
C THR A 203 -2.04 -3.51 15.28
N ARG A 204 -1.74 -3.82 16.56
CA ARG A 204 -1.20 -2.86 17.52
C ARG A 204 0.20 -2.38 17.14
N GLU A 205 1.06 -3.23 16.64
CA GLU A 205 2.41 -2.87 16.19
C GLU A 205 2.35 -1.95 14.98
N LEU A 206 1.57 -2.31 13.95
CA LEU A 206 1.35 -1.46 12.78
C LEU A 206 0.83 -0.07 13.20
N ILE A 207 -0.20 0.01 14.04
CA ILE A 207 -0.73 1.29 14.55
C ILE A 207 0.36 2.10 15.27
N ARG A 208 1.20 1.46 16.08
CA ARG A 208 2.29 2.14 16.77
C ARG A 208 3.37 2.67 15.81
N VAL A 209 3.69 1.92 14.76
CA VAL A 209 4.59 2.39 13.70
C VAL A 209 3.97 3.58 12.98
N LEU A 210 2.71 3.50 12.55
CA LEU A 210 2.00 4.59 11.88
C LEU A 210 1.96 5.87 12.72
N ARG A 211 1.68 5.78 14.02
CA ARG A 211 1.75 6.92 14.94
C ARG A 211 3.19 7.45 15.08
N GLY A 212 4.17 6.57 15.04
CA GLY A 212 5.59 6.95 15.10
C GLY A 212 6.06 7.74 13.89
N ILE A 213 5.44 7.53 12.72
CA ILE A 213 5.78 8.22 11.47
C ILE A 213 4.85 9.41 11.14
N GLU A 214 4.02 9.87 12.06
CA GLU A 214 3.12 11.04 11.87
C GLU A 214 3.84 12.31 11.38
N GLY A 215 5.16 12.40 11.57
CA GLY A 215 5.98 13.51 11.07
C GLY A 215 6.21 13.51 9.56
N LEU A 216 5.90 12.46 8.83
CA LEU A 216 6.08 12.40 7.38
C LEU A 216 5.15 13.35 6.64
N ASN A 217 5.60 13.86 5.50
CA ASN A 217 4.78 14.67 4.60
C ASN A 217 3.95 13.78 3.66
N VAL A 218 2.95 13.12 4.22
CA VAL A 218 2.04 12.26 3.45
C VAL A 218 1.15 13.13 2.55
N VAL A 219 1.30 12.96 1.23
CA VAL A 219 0.54 13.68 0.19
C VAL A 219 -0.52 12.80 -0.47
N GLY A 220 -0.38 11.49 -0.36
CA GLY A 220 -1.36 10.49 -0.79
C GLY A 220 -1.19 9.21 0.01
N ALA A 221 -2.24 8.43 0.15
CA ALA A 221 -2.19 7.15 0.83
C ALA A 221 -3.26 6.20 0.29
N ASP A 222 -2.98 4.90 0.37
CA ASP A 222 -3.99 3.87 0.18
C ASP A 222 -3.86 2.74 1.22
N ILE A 223 -4.94 1.97 1.33
CA ILE A 223 -4.98 0.72 2.06
C ILE A 223 -5.54 -0.31 1.10
N VAL A 224 -4.74 -1.32 0.80
CA VAL A 224 -5.02 -2.26 -0.29
C VAL A 224 -5.18 -3.69 0.24
N GLU A 225 -5.58 -4.59 -0.65
CA GLU A 225 -5.74 -6.04 -0.43
C GLU A 225 -6.75 -6.40 0.67
N VAL A 226 -7.60 -5.48 1.13
CA VAL A 226 -8.70 -5.80 2.05
C VAL A 226 -9.78 -6.56 1.28
N ALA A 227 -9.96 -7.82 1.63
CA ALA A 227 -10.87 -8.75 0.96
C ALA A 227 -11.92 -9.30 1.95
N PRO A 228 -13.03 -8.58 2.21
CA PRO A 228 -14.03 -8.97 3.21
C PRO A 228 -14.67 -10.33 2.99
N ALA A 229 -14.64 -10.83 1.74
CA ALA A 229 -15.15 -12.17 1.43
C ALA A 229 -14.35 -13.30 2.11
N TYR A 230 -13.10 -13.03 2.47
CA TYR A 230 -12.23 -13.95 3.19
C TYR A 230 -12.15 -13.66 4.69
N ASP A 231 -12.75 -12.55 5.15
CA ASP A 231 -12.74 -12.18 6.55
C ASP A 231 -13.65 -13.10 7.38
N GLY A 232 -13.33 -13.21 8.66
CA GLY A 232 -14.17 -13.95 9.60
C GLY A 232 -15.46 -13.20 9.97
N VAL A 233 -16.34 -13.88 10.71
CA VAL A 233 -17.61 -13.29 11.20
C VAL A 233 -17.39 -12.02 12.03
N GLY A 234 -16.22 -11.87 12.65
CA GLY A 234 -15.85 -10.70 13.42
C GLY A 234 -15.34 -9.52 12.61
N GLU A 235 -15.20 -9.67 11.27
CA GLU A 235 -14.76 -8.62 10.35
C GLU A 235 -13.45 -7.94 10.81
N THR A 236 -12.53 -8.74 11.38
CA THR A 236 -11.33 -8.22 12.05
C THR A 236 -10.39 -7.51 11.08
N THR A 237 -10.30 -7.98 9.82
CA THR A 237 -9.51 -7.33 8.78
C THR A 237 -10.11 -5.99 8.37
N ALA A 238 -11.42 -5.95 8.15
CA ALA A 238 -12.12 -4.70 7.81
C ALA A 238 -12.00 -3.66 8.94
N LEU A 239 -12.12 -4.10 10.21
CA LEU A 239 -11.91 -3.23 11.38
C LEU A 239 -10.47 -2.72 11.48
N ALA A 240 -9.48 -3.58 11.21
CA ALA A 240 -8.07 -3.19 11.20
C ALA A 240 -7.81 -2.14 10.10
N ALA A 241 -8.31 -2.36 8.90
CA ALA A 241 -8.19 -1.41 7.78
C ALA A 241 -8.85 -0.07 8.10
N ALA A 242 -10.04 -0.07 8.71
CA ALA A 242 -10.72 1.15 9.13
C ALA A 242 -9.91 1.93 10.18
N GLN A 243 -9.29 1.22 11.15
CA GLN A 243 -8.42 1.86 12.14
C GLN A 243 -7.15 2.42 11.50
N VAL A 244 -6.52 1.69 10.58
CA VAL A 244 -5.35 2.18 9.82
C VAL A 244 -5.72 3.45 9.06
N GLY A 245 -6.86 3.46 8.36
CA GLY A 245 -7.35 4.65 7.66
C GLY A 245 -7.56 5.84 8.60
N PHE A 246 -8.08 5.60 9.80
CA PHE A 246 -8.24 6.65 10.83
C PHE A 246 -6.88 7.22 11.27
N GLU A 247 -5.86 6.38 11.50
CA GLU A 247 -4.50 6.83 11.88
C GLU A 247 -3.88 7.69 10.76
N VAL A 248 -3.98 7.23 9.50
CA VAL A 248 -3.45 7.98 8.35
C VAL A 248 -4.13 9.34 8.20
N LEU A 249 -5.47 9.37 8.22
CA LEU A 249 -6.24 10.63 8.16
C LEU A 249 -5.88 11.57 9.30
N THR A 250 -5.76 11.04 10.51
CA THR A 250 -5.40 11.83 11.69
C THR A 250 -4.01 12.46 11.52
N SER A 251 -3.04 11.70 11.03
CA SER A 251 -1.69 12.18 10.73
C SER A 251 -1.70 13.33 9.72
N MET A 252 -2.40 13.15 8.59
CA MET A 252 -2.49 14.17 7.55
C MET A 252 -3.17 15.45 8.04
N VAL A 253 -4.24 15.33 8.84
CA VAL A 253 -4.95 16.48 9.44
C VAL A 253 -4.06 17.20 10.44
N LYS A 254 -3.38 16.48 11.35
CA LYS A 254 -2.46 17.07 12.35
C LYS A 254 -1.37 17.88 11.66
N ARG A 255 -0.77 17.36 10.58
CA ARG A 255 0.25 18.08 9.81
C ARG A 255 -0.34 19.34 9.16
N GLY A 256 -1.47 19.25 8.49
CA GLY A 256 -2.13 20.42 7.85
C GLY A 256 -2.49 21.52 8.86
N MET A 257 -2.92 21.17 10.06
CA MET A 257 -3.17 22.11 11.14
C MET A 257 -1.88 22.77 11.67
N GLY A 258 -0.76 22.02 11.72
CA GLY A 258 0.53 22.53 12.14
C GLY A 258 1.12 23.54 11.14
N GLU A 259 0.92 23.32 9.85
CA GLU A 259 1.37 24.21 8.78
C GLU A 259 0.52 25.48 8.68
N GLY A 260 -0.79 25.40 8.99
CA GLY A 260 -1.71 26.56 9.03
C GLY A 260 -1.60 27.42 10.30
N GLY A 261 -0.98 26.90 11.34
CA GLY A 261 -0.97 27.48 12.68
C GLY A 261 0.42 27.89 13.18
N LYS A 262 1.03 28.91 12.62
CA LYS A 262 2.04 29.68 13.38
C LYS A 262 1.35 30.44 14.54
N GLY A 263 0.70 29.70 15.46
CA GLY A 263 -0.03 30.27 16.58
C GLY A 263 -0.87 29.29 17.43
N GLY A 264 -0.91 28.02 17.08
CA GLY A 264 -1.75 27.03 17.79
C GLY A 264 -1.04 26.38 18.98
N LYS A 265 -1.68 26.43 20.15
CA LYS A 265 -1.29 25.68 21.35
C LYS A 265 -1.18 24.17 21.03
N LYS A 266 -0.06 23.54 21.46
CA LYS A 266 0.05 22.05 21.48
C LYS A 266 -1.18 21.46 22.16
N VAL A 267 -1.97 20.74 21.39
CA VAL A 267 -2.97 19.82 21.96
C VAL A 267 -2.17 18.69 22.60
N ARG A 268 -2.25 18.51 23.89
CA ARG A 268 -1.69 17.35 24.58
C ARG A 268 -2.44 16.13 24.14
N ASP A 269 -1.73 15.10 23.68
CA ASP A 269 -2.27 13.75 23.54
C ASP A 269 -2.60 13.21 24.93
N GLU A 270 -3.85 13.27 25.30
CA GLU A 270 -4.41 12.50 26.40
C GLU A 270 -5.20 11.33 25.80
N LEU A 271 -4.50 10.24 25.53
CA LEU A 271 -5.04 8.87 25.49
C LEU A 271 -3.93 7.91 25.88
#